data_062780f62831d6d946a0155e0743fbd4
#
_entry.id   062780f62831d6d946a0155e0743fbd4
#
_cell.length_a   1.000
_cell.length_b   1.000
_cell.length_c   1.000
_cell.angle_alpha   90.00
_cell.angle_beta   90.00
_cell.angle_gamma   90.00
#
_symmetry.space_group_name_H-M   'P 1'
#
loop_
_entity.id
_entity.type
_entity.pdbx_description
1 polymer ?
#
loop_
_entity_poly.entity_id
_entity_poly.type
_entity_poly.pdbx_seq_one_letter_code
_entity_poly.pdbx_strand_id
1 'polypeptide(L)'
;MERFCFLRYASGFLGMCYYLPSKMPLFSLVLLILGLHCAPPNSCEGKITSCLSPQQNATLYKMSSINADFAFNLYRRFTVEIPDQNIFFSPVSISAGLAMLSLGACSSTQTQILEGLGFNLTDTPVAEIQQGFQHLICSLNFPKKELELQMGNALFIGKQLKPLEKFLDDVKNLYETEVFSTDFSNVSAAQQEINSHVEKQTKGKIVGLIQDLKPNTITVLVNYLCFKAQWANPFDPSKTEEGSSFLVDKTTTVQVPMMHQMEQYYHLVDTELNCTVLQMDYSKNALALFVLPKEGQMEWVEGAMSSKTLKKWNRLLRKGWVDLFVPKFSISATYDLGDILLKMGIQDAFADNADFSGLTKDNGLKVSNMFACSCTRSRECETNSRAETATTKTYSLVHIWQRGGAAQ
;
A
#
# COMPACT_ATOMS: atom_id res chain seq x y z
N MET A 1 -19.26 -10.37 -31.17
CA MET A 1 -19.06 -8.91 -31.03
C MET A 1 -18.23 -8.75 -29.76
N GLU A 2 -16.91 -8.73 -29.92
CA GLU A 2 -15.96 -8.62 -28.82
C GLU A 2 -15.91 -7.15 -28.40
N ARG A 3 -16.33 -6.84 -27.18
CA ARG A 3 -16.20 -5.49 -26.58
C ARG A 3 -14.92 -5.43 -25.77
N PHE A 4 -14.04 -4.53 -26.18
CA PHE A 4 -12.75 -4.28 -25.56
C PHE A 4 -12.85 -3.14 -24.54
N CYS A 5 -12.04 -3.24 -23.47
CA CYS A 5 -11.81 -2.14 -22.56
C CYS A 5 -11.01 -1.05 -23.28
N PHE A 6 -11.66 0.00 -23.76
CA PHE A 6 -11.01 1.12 -24.43
C PHE A 6 -11.26 2.44 -23.72
N LEU A 7 -10.19 3.18 -23.53
CA LEU A 7 -10.24 4.62 -23.39
C LEU A 7 -10.50 5.22 -24.77
N ARG A 8 -11.73 5.68 -25.05
CA ARG A 8 -12.04 6.44 -26.27
C ARG A 8 -11.96 7.93 -25.98
N TYR A 9 -11.18 8.63 -26.79
CA TYR A 9 -11.19 10.08 -26.84
C TYR A 9 -12.41 10.58 -27.59
N ALA A 10 -13.22 11.44 -26.96
CA ALA A 10 -14.19 12.27 -27.64
C ALA A 10 -13.60 13.67 -27.85
N SER A 11 -12.76 13.84 -28.86
CA SER A 11 -12.50 15.15 -29.43
C SER A 11 -13.40 15.30 -30.65
N GLY A 12 -14.37 16.21 -30.56
CA GLY A 12 -15.22 16.53 -31.71
C GLY A 12 -14.40 17.11 -32.85
N PHE A 13 -14.15 16.32 -33.86
CA PHE A 13 -14.02 16.73 -35.26
C PHE A 13 -14.34 15.54 -36.17
N LEU A 14 -15.13 15.84 -37.21
CA LEU A 14 -15.60 14.91 -38.24
C LEU A 14 -14.43 14.19 -38.92
N GLY A 15 -14.58 12.87 -39.11
CA GLY A 15 -14.04 12.23 -40.27
C GLY A 15 -13.06 11.10 -40.03
N MET A 16 -13.43 9.96 -40.52
CA MET A 16 -12.71 8.73 -40.80
C MET A 16 -12.58 7.70 -39.67
N CYS A 17 -13.50 6.75 -39.71
CA CYS A 17 -13.32 5.43 -39.09
C CYS A 17 -12.12 4.72 -39.73
N TYR A 18 -11.02 4.62 -38.99
CA TYR A 18 -10.02 3.59 -39.26
C TYR A 18 -10.32 2.36 -38.44
N TYR A 19 -10.67 1.28 -39.14
CA TYR A 19 -10.70 -0.06 -38.58
C TYR A 19 -9.28 -0.43 -38.14
N LEU A 20 -9.06 -0.57 -36.84
CA LEU A 20 -7.85 -1.23 -36.31
C LEU A 20 -8.22 -2.65 -35.88
N PRO A 21 -7.39 -3.64 -36.22
CA PRO A 21 -7.70 -5.03 -35.98
C PRO A 21 -7.72 -5.35 -34.48
N SER A 22 -8.71 -6.13 -34.12
CA SER A 22 -8.99 -6.72 -32.82
C SER A 22 -7.81 -7.51 -32.27
N LYS A 23 -7.60 -7.39 -30.96
CA LYS A 23 -6.80 -8.16 -29.99
C LYS A 23 -5.60 -7.38 -29.44
N MET A 24 -5.87 -6.63 -28.36
CA MET A 24 -4.81 -6.20 -27.47
C MET A 24 -5.04 -6.79 -26.07
N PRO A 25 -4.05 -7.50 -25.50
CA PRO A 25 -4.10 -7.97 -24.12
C PRO A 25 -4.02 -6.77 -23.17
N LEU A 26 -4.95 -6.71 -22.24
CA LEU A 26 -5.03 -5.66 -21.22
C LEU A 26 -4.39 -6.17 -19.94
N PHE A 27 -3.14 -5.82 -19.71
CA PHE A 27 -2.51 -5.89 -18.41
C PHE A 27 -2.82 -4.60 -17.66
N SER A 28 -3.54 -4.68 -16.55
CA SER A 28 -3.86 -3.50 -15.74
C SER A 28 -3.05 -3.52 -14.46
N LEU A 29 -2.08 -2.61 -14.36
CA LEU A 29 -1.46 -2.26 -13.08
C LEU A 29 -2.39 -1.26 -12.39
N VAL A 30 -3.08 -1.68 -11.34
CA VAL A 30 -3.87 -0.76 -10.51
C VAL A 30 -2.99 -0.28 -9.37
N LEU A 31 -2.52 0.95 -9.48
CA LEU A 31 -1.77 1.63 -8.44
C LEU A 31 -2.76 2.45 -7.60
N LEU A 32 -3.14 1.94 -6.43
CA LEU A 32 -3.98 2.69 -5.51
C LEU A 32 -3.10 3.66 -4.72
N ILE A 33 -3.15 4.94 -5.08
CA ILE A 33 -2.43 5.99 -4.37
C ILE A 33 -3.42 6.75 -3.50
N LEU A 34 -3.28 6.61 -2.19
CA LEU A 34 -4.02 7.41 -1.24
C LEU A 34 -3.29 8.75 -1.07
N GLY A 35 -3.76 9.77 -1.76
CA GLY A 35 -3.31 11.16 -1.59
C GLY A 35 -4.13 11.85 -0.52
N LEU A 36 -3.53 12.16 0.62
CA LEU A 36 -4.17 13.00 1.62
C LEU A 36 -3.99 14.46 1.27
N HIS A 37 -5.07 15.14 0.89
CA HIS A 37 -5.11 16.59 0.84
C HIS A 37 -5.30 17.10 2.27
N CYS A 38 -4.28 17.72 2.85
CA CYS A 38 -4.49 18.63 3.97
C CYS A 38 -5.02 19.95 3.40
N ALA A 39 -6.34 20.02 3.14
CA ALA A 39 -7.01 21.30 3.09
C ALA A 39 -7.09 21.83 4.53
N PRO A 40 -6.86 23.13 4.81
CA PRO A 40 -7.06 23.66 6.14
C PRO A 40 -8.53 23.43 6.51
N PRO A 41 -8.84 22.77 7.65
CA PRO A 41 -10.21 22.62 8.08
C PRO A 41 -10.68 23.98 8.63
N ASN A 42 -11.62 24.60 7.95
CA ASN A 42 -12.50 25.52 8.63
C ASN A 42 -13.37 24.66 9.56
N SER A 43 -13.18 24.85 10.85
CA SER A 43 -13.87 24.19 11.98
C SER A 43 -13.44 22.76 12.32
N CYS A 44 -12.46 22.63 13.22
CA CYS A 44 -12.37 21.56 14.19
C CYS A 44 -11.95 22.15 15.53
N GLU A 45 -12.90 22.29 16.44
CA GLU A 45 -12.61 22.52 17.84
C GLU A 45 -12.00 21.26 18.45
N GLY A 46 -10.84 21.41 19.07
CA GLY A 46 -10.26 20.45 20.00
C GLY A 46 -8.98 19.74 19.56
N LYS A 47 -7.84 20.34 19.88
CA LYS A 47 -6.47 19.77 19.95
C LYS A 47 -5.89 19.13 18.66
N ILE A 48 -4.87 19.83 18.14
CA ILE A 48 -4.03 19.58 16.96
C ILE A 48 -4.60 20.25 15.70
N THR A 49 -4.79 21.56 15.75
CA THR A 49 -4.80 22.45 14.58
C THR A 49 -3.57 23.34 14.63
N SER A 50 -2.40 22.74 14.50
CA SER A 50 -1.28 23.52 13.99
C SER A 50 -1.17 23.20 12.50
N CYS A 51 -1.42 24.19 11.65
CA CYS A 51 -0.90 24.16 10.27
C CYS A 51 0.54 23.70 10.39
N LEU A 52 0.88 22.56 9.73
CA LEU A 52 2.25 22.06 9.68
C LEU A 52 3.16 23.21 9.28
N SER A 53 4.24 23.42 10.00
CA SER A 53 5.22 24.43 9.62
C SER A 53 5.76 24.11 8.23
N PRO A 54 6.28 25.10 7.48
CA PRO A 54 6.90 24.84 6.18
C PRO A 54 7.95 23.75 6.23
N GLN A 55 8.63 23.62 7.38
CA GLN A 55 9.66 22.61 7.64
C GLN A 55 9.06 21.21 7.78
N GLN A 56 7.96 21.06 8.50
CA GLN A 56 7.21 19.80 8.63
C GLN A 56 6.63 19.34 7.28
N ASN A 57 6.15 20.26 6.46
CA ASN A 57 5.69 19.96 5.10
C ASN A 57 6.85 19.46 4.21
N ALA A 58 8.04 20.05 4.31
CA ALA A 58 9.21 19.60 3.57
C ALA A 58 9.64 18.19 3.99
N THR A 59 9.64 17.90 5.30
CA THR A 59 9.93 16.57 5.84
C THR A 59 8.92 15.52 5.33
N LEU A 60 7.62 15.81 5.41
CA LEU A 60 6.59 14.90 4.89
C LEU A 60 6.72 14.65 3.38
N TYR A 61 7.07 15.67 2.61
CA TYR A 61 7.31 15.51 1.16
C TYR A 61 8.53 14.62 0.87
N LYS A 62 9.61 14.77 1.64
CA LYS A 62 10.80 13.92 1.58
C LYS A 62 10.45 12.48 1.94
N MET A 63 9.74 12.27 3.05
CA MET A 63 9.24 10.97 3.51
C MET A 63 8.39 10.28 2.43
N SER A 64 7.44 11.00 1.84
CA SER A 64 6.57 10.47 0.78
C SER A 64 7.36 10.00 -0.45
N SER A 65 8.39 10.75 -0.86
CA SER A 65 9.24 10.34 -1.99
C SER A 65 10.04 9.08 -1.68
N ILE A 66 10.65 9.00 -0.48
CA ILE A 66 11.43 7.84 -0.05
C ILE A 66 10.53 6.62 0.06
N ASN A 67 9.36 6.78 0.69
CA ASN A 67 8.40 5.69 0.80
C ASN A 67 7.85 5.22 -0.55
N ALA A 68 7.72 6.11 -1.54
CA ALA A 68 7.36 5.73 -2.90
C ALA A 68 8.45 4.87 -3.57
N ASP A 69 9.70 5.26 -3.43
CA ASP A 69 10.82 4.50 -3.98
C ASP A 69 10.99 3.16 -3.26
N PHE A 70 10.82 3.10 -1.93
CA PHE A 70 10.73 1.85 -1.17
C PHE A 70 9.60 0.96 -1.67
N ALA A 71 8.41 1.52 -1.88
CA ALA A 71 7.24 0.78 -2.39
C ALA A 71 7.54 0.10 -3.73
N PHE A 72 8.13 0.81 -4.68
CA PHE A 72 8.46 0.25 -5.99
C PHE A 72 9.63 -0.74 -5.93
N ASN A 73 10.58 -0.54 -5.02
CA ASN A 73 11.63 -1.53 -4.78
C ASN A 73 11.05 -2.83 -4.23
N LEU A 74 10.17 -2.74 -3.24
CA LEU A 74 9.48 -3.88 -2.66
C LEU A 74 8.57 -4.57 -3.70
N TYR A 75 7.82 -3.79 -4.49
CA TYR A 75 6.99 -4.31 -5.58
C TYR A 75 7.80 -5.15 -6.57
N ARG A 76 8.93 -4.62 -7.06
CA ARG A 76 9.83 -5.36 -7.98
C ARG A 76 10.38 -6.65 -7.37
N ARG A 77 10.54 -6.73 -6.05
CA ARG A 77 10.90 -7.99 -5.40
C ARG A 77 9.74 -8.97 -5.42
N PHE A 78 8.54 -8.51 -5.13
CA PHE A 78 7.35 -9.36 -5.22
C PHE A 78 7.13 -9.91 -6.64
N THR A 79 7.33 -9.13 -7.69
CA THR A 79 7.16 -9.62 -9.07
C THR A 79 8.11 -10.76 -9.42
N VAL A 80 9.29 -10.81 -8.80
CA VAL A 80 10.26 -11.91 -8.97
C VAL A 80 9.90 -13.13 -8.10
N GLU A 81 9.45 -12.92 -6.86
CA GLU A 81 9.18 -14.01 -5.91
C GLU A 81 7.84 -14.71 -6.17
N ILE A 82 6.85 -13.96 -6.62
CA ILE A 82 5.49 -14.46 -6.86
C ILE A 82 4.95 -13.99 -8.24
N PRO A 83 5.60 -14.38 -9.35
CA PRO A 83 5.38 -13.79 -10.66
C PRO A 83 3.95 -13.95 -11.19
N ASP A 84 3.21 -14.94 -10.70
CA ASP A 84 1.88 -15.29 -11.20
C ASP A 84 0.74 -14.94 -10.24
N GLN A 85 0.99 -14.08 -9.25
CA GLN A 85 0.00 -13.71 -8.25
C GLN A 85 -0.31 -12.21 -8.26
N ASN A 86 -1.47 -11.86 -7.76
CA ASN A 86 -1.80 -10.48 -7.46
C ASN A 86 -0.92 -9.97 -6.33
N ILE A 87 -0.33 -8.80 -6.52
CA ILE A 87 0.48 -8.14 -5.50
C ILE A 87 -0.33 -6.99 -4.92
N PHE A 88 -0.62 -7.05 -3.62
CA PHE A 88 -1.37 -6.03 -2.93
C PHE A 88 -0.83 -5.82 -1.51
N PHE A 89 -0.20 -4.68 -1.25
CA PHE A 89 0.38 -4.37 0.06
C PHE A 89 0.33 -2.87 0.35
N SER A 90 0.52 -2.52 1.61
CA SER A 90 0.64 -1.13 2.07
C SER A 90 2.10 -0.78 2.35
N PRO A 91 2.76 -0.01 1.47
CA PRO A 91 4.14 0.40 1.71
C PRO A 91 4.31 1.18 3.01
N VAL A 92 3.34 2.05 3.33
CA VAL A 92 3.41 2.89 4.52
C VAL A 92 3.30 2.07 5.80
N SER A 93 2.42 1.07 5.88
CA SER A 93 2.32 0.25 7.08
C SER A 93 3.57 -0.61 7.28
N ILE A 94 4.14 -1.14 6.19
CA ILE A 94 5.38 -1.92 6.24
C ILE A 94 6.55 -1.04 6.66
N SER A 95 6.73 0.12 6.03
CA SER A 95 7.81 1.04 6.36
C SER A 95 7.69 1.62 7.77
N ALA A 96 6.46 1.90 8.24
CA ALA A 96 6.21 2.31 9.62
C ALA A 96 6.56 1.21 10.62
N GLY A 97 6.24 -0.05 10.32
CA GLY A 97 6.62 -1.19 11.16
C GLY A 97 8.13 -1.37 11.27
N LEU A 98 8.84 -1.25 10.15
CA LEU A 98 10.32 -1.30 10.13
C LEU A 98 10.95 -0.10 10.85
N ALA A 99 10.45 1.10 10.64
CA ALA A 99 10.92 2.30 11.34
C ALA A 99 10.66 2.22 12.85
N MET A 100 9.50 1.67 13.26
CA MET A 100 9.22 1.37 14.67
C MET A 100 10.23 0.37 15.24
N LEU A 101 10.53 -0.70 14.51
CA LEU A 101 11.51 -1.70 14.91
C LEU A 101 12.90 -1.08 15.10
N SER A 102 13.26 -0.09 14.26
CA SER A 102 14.54 0.64 14.35
C SER A 102 14.70 1.46 15.62
N LEU A 103 13.62 1.77 16.36
CA LEU A 103 13.70 2.41 17.69
C LEU A 103 14.42 1.51 18.72
N GLY A 104 14.18 0.21 18.59
CA GLY A 104 14.80 -0.79 19.47
C GLY A 104 16.13 -1.32 18.96
N ALA A 105 16.47 -1.06 17.71
CA ALA A 105 17.69 -1.50 17.07
C ALA A 105 18.84 -0.52 17.31
N CYS A 106 20.06 -1.05 17.36
CA CYS A 106 21.30 -0.29 17.48
C CYS A 106 22.30 -0.71 16.39
N SER A 107 23.40 0.00 16.28
CA SER A 107 24.55 -0.36 15.43
C SER A 107 24.15 -0.61 13.97
N SER A 108 24.70 -1.64 13.35
CA SER A 108 24.41 -2.02 11.96
C SER A 108 22.96 -2.45 11.74
N THR A 109 22.31 -3.04 12.73
CA THR A 109 20.89 -3.44 12.65
C THR A 109 19.98 -2.24 12.39
N GLN A 110 20.16 -1.14 13.14
CA GLN A 110 19.41 0.10 12.93
C GLN A 110 19.71 0.71 11.55
N THR A 111 20.99 0.77 11.19
CA THR A 111 21.44 1.33 9.92
C THR A 111 20.82 0.56 8.73
N GLN A 112 20.92 -0.77 8.73
CA GLN A 112 20.36 -1.58 7.65
C GLN A 112 18.84 -1.43 7.51
N ILE A 113 18.10 -1.34 8.61
CA ILE A 113 16.66 -1.12 8.57
C ILE A 113 16.35 0.22 7.90
N LEU A 114 16.98 1.31 8.33
CA LEU A 114 16.67 2.65 7.84
C LEU A 114 17.19 2.88 6.40
N GLU A 115 18.36 2.37 6.07
CA GLU A 115 18.89 2.43 4.69
C GLU A 115 18.10 1.51 3.75
N GLY A 116 17.62 0.35 4.22
CA GLY A 116 16.74 -0.54 3.48
C GLY A 116 15.38 0.11 3.16
N LEU A 117 14.92 1.05 3.98
CA LEU A 117 13.78 1.91 3.71
C LEU A 117 14.10 3.03 2.69
N GLY A 118 15.37 3.23 2.35
CA GLY A 118 15.83 4.25 1.40
C GLY A 118 16.28 5.58 2.05
N PHE A 119 16.44 5.63 3.38
CA PHE A 119 16.96 6.82 4.04
C PHE A 119 18.48 6.90 3.93
N ASN A 120 18.98 8.10 3.62
CA ASN A 120 20.39 8.42 3.74
C ASN A 120 20.62 9.01 5.14
N LEU A 121 21.29 8.28 6.03
CA LEU A 121 21.50 8.66 7.42
C LEU A 121 22.50 9.81 7.59
N THR A 122 23.31 10.13 6.56
CA THR A 122 24.16 11.33 6.57
C THR A 122 23.34 12.60 6.37
N ASP A 123 22.20 12.52 5.65
CA ASP A 123 21.38 13.67 5.28
C ASP A 123 20.10 13.78 6.15
N THR A 124 19.73 12.69 6.84
CA THR A 124 18.48 12.61 7.60
C THR A 124 18.75 11.94 8.96
N PRO A 125 18.80 12.71 10.02
CA PRO A 125 18.95 12.18 11.37
C PRO A 125 17.83 11.21 11.74
N VAL A 126 18.14 10.16 12.50
CA VAL A 126 17.17 9.15 12.95
C VAL A 126 15.95 9.80 13.63
N ALA A 127 16.15 10.80 14.47
CA ALA A 127 15.07 11.52 15.14
C ALA A 127 14.11 12.20 14.15
N GLU A 128 14.60 12.75 13.04
CA GLU A 128 13.77 13.33 11.98
C GLU A 128 12.94 12.25 11.27
N ILE A 129 13.53 11.08 11.02
CA ILE A 129 12.83 9.94 10.43
C ILE A 129 11.67 9.51 11.34
N GLN A 130 11.91 9.35 12.63
CA GLN A 130 10.90 8.94 13.61
C GLN A 130 9.75 9.95 13.70
N GLN A 131 10.06 11.24 13.78
CA GLN A 131 9.04 12.30 13.75
C GLN A 131 8.26 12.32 12.44
N GLY A 132 8.93 12.08 11.31
CA GLY A 132 8.27 11.98 10.01
C GLY A 132 7.25 10.85 9.95
N PHE A 133 7.57 9.67 10.48
CA PHE A 133 6.61 8.56 10.57
C PHE A 133 5.47 8.87 11.55
N GLN A 134 5.74 9.47 12.70
CA GLN A 134 4.69 9.92 13.63
C GLN A 134 3.67 10.83 12.91
N HIS A 135 4.14 11.86 12.21
CA HIS A 135 3.27 12.76 11.47
C HIS A 135 2.49 12.03 10.36
N LEU A 136 3.13 11.10 9.67
CA LEU A 136 2.50 10.31 8.62
C LEU A 136 1.37 9.43 9.19
N ILE A 137 1.62 8.70 10.27
CA ILE A 137 0.64 7.84 10.95
C ILE A 137 -0.54 8.67 11.46
N CYS A 138 -0.27 9.78 12.17
CA CYS A 138 -1.32 10.69 12.63
C CYS A 138 -2.19 11.20 11.47
N SER A 139 -1.58 11.52 10.33
CA SER A 139 -2.32 12.02 9.17
C SER A 139 -3.21 10.95 8.51
N LEU A 140 -2.83 9.68 8.61
CA LEU A 140 -3.56 8.54 8.06
C LEU A 140 -4.68 8.05 8.97
N ASN A 141 -4.44 8.02 10.28
CA ASN A 141 -5.39 7.52 11.28
C ASN A 141 -6.52 8.51 11.61
N PHE A 142 -6.56 9.69 10.94
CA PHE A 142 -7.61 10.66 11.18
C PHE A 142 -8.98 10.12 10.73
N PRO A 143 -9.98 10.01 11.63
CA PRO A 143 -11.26 9.40 11.29
C PRO A 143 -12.00 10.22 10.22
N LYS A 144 -12.32 9.59 9.10
CA LYS A 144 -13.10 10.18 8.01
C LYS A 144 -14.32 9.31 7.75
N LYS A 145 -15.53 9.88 7.81
CA LYS A 145 -16.80 9.14 7.68
C LYS A 145 -16.94 8.33 6.39
N GLU A 146 -16.30 8.75 5.32
CA GLU A 146 -16.46 8.17 3.97
C GLU A 146 -15.22 7.39 3.50
N LEU A 147 -14.13 7.46 4.27
CA LEU A 147 -12.89 6.73 4.04
C LEU A 147 -12.60 5.90 5.29
N GLU A 148 -12.83 4.61 5.21
CA GLU A 148 -12.46 3.67 6.26
C GLU A 148 -11.05 3.14 5.96
N LEU A 149 -10.05 3.76 6.58
CA LEU A 149 -8.67 3.29 6.58
C LEU A 149 -8.37 2.75 7.97
N GLN A 150 -8.08 1.46 8.06
CA GLN A 150 -7.61 0.81 9.28
C GLN A 150 -6.19 0.33 9.00
N MET A 151 -5.23 1.00 9.58
CA MET A 151 -3.81 0.68 9.46
C MET A 151 -3.21 0.58 10.85
N GLY A 152 -2.36 -0.40 11.05
CA GLY A 152 -1.63 -0.53 12.30
C GLY A 152 -0.54 -1.57 12.23
N ASN A 153 0.19 -1.62 13.34
CA ASN A 153 1.23 -2.59 13.61
C ASN A 153 0.96 -3.26 14.94
N ALA A 154 1.48 -4.45 15.13
CA ALA A 154 1.51 -5.13 16.42
C ALA A 154 2.84 -5.88 16.54
N LEU A 155 3.52 -5.73 17.67
CA LEU A 155 4.78 -6.42 17.96
C LEU A 155 4.54 -7.44 19.06
N PHE A 156 4.71 -8.71 18.74
CA PHE A 156 4.63 -9.83 19.67
C PHE A 156 6.03 -10.29 20.00
N ILE A 157 6.40 -10.29 21.29
CA ILE A 157 7.72 -10.68 21.79
C ILE A 157 7.59 -11.79 22.82
N GLY A 158 8.58 -12.69 22.86
CA GLY A 158 8.61 -13.79 23.79
C GLY A 158 8.50 -13.33 25.25
N LYS A 159 7.65 -13.99 26.05
CA LYS A 159 7.39 -13.63 27.45
C LYS A 159 8.62 -13.64 28.36
N GLN A 160 9.70 -14.31 27.94
CA GLN A 160 10.99 -14.34 28.63
C GLN A 160 11.77 -13.02 28.46
N LEU A 161 11.44 -12.22 27.45
CA LEU A 161 12.11 -10.94 27.17
C LEU A 161 11.43 -9.81 27.93
N LYS A 162 12.25 -8.88 28.43
CA LYS A 162 11.76 -7.69 29.15
C LYS A 162 12.04 -6.44 28.34
N PRO A 163 11.02 -5.89 27.66
CA PRO A 163 11.18 -4.63 26.94
C PRO A 163 11.53 -3.49 27.88
N LEU A 164 12.35 -2.55 27.40
CA LEU A 164 12.66 -1.32 28.10
C LEU A 164 11.43 -0.40 28.10
N GLU A 165 11.13 0.23 29.25
CA GLU A 165 10.01 1.18 29.36
C GLU A 165 10.09 2.29 28.31
N LYS A 166 11.29 2.85 28.10
CA LYS A 166 11.50 3.86 27.05
C LYS A 166 11.06 3.37 25.67
N PHE A 167 11.38 2.13 25.29
CA PHE A 167 10.97 1.57 24.01
C PHE A 167 9.45 1.46 23.92
N LEU A 168 8.78 0.97 24.98
CA LEU A 168 7.33 0.85 25.03
C LEU A 168 6.65 2.22 24.88
N ASP A 169 7.17 3.23 25.56
CA ASP A 169 6.65 4.61 25.48
C ASP A 169 6.85 5.20 24.10
N ASP A 170 8.02 5.04 23.49
CA ASP A 170 8.32 5.52 22.15
C ASP A 170 7.42 4.85 21.08
N VAL A 171 7.26 3.53 21.15
CA VAL A 171 6.38 2.78 20.22
C VAL A 171 4.94 3.23 20.35
N LYS A 172 4.44 3.42 21.56
CA LYS A 172 3.08 3.88 21.81
C LYS A 172 2.86 5.32 21.32
N ASN A 173 3.81 6.22 21.63
CA ASN A 173 3.65 7.65 21.37
C ASN A 173 3.93 8.04 19.91
N LEU A 174 4.87 7.35 19.24
CA LEU A 174 5.26 7.67 17.85
C LEU A 174 4.54 6.84 16.82
N TYR A 175 4.15 5.60 17.16
CA TYR A 175 3.60 4.64 16.20
C TYR A 175 2.20 4.15 16.53
N GLU A 176 1.60 4.61 17.66
CA GLU A 176 0.27 4.17 18.11
C GLU A 176 0.15 2.63 18.15
N THR A 177 1.25 1.95 18.49
CA THR A 177 1.37 0.50 18.41
C THR A 177 1.44 -0.12 19.81
N GLU A 178 0.88 -1.32 19.94
CA GLU A 178 0.95 -2.12 21.15
C GLU A 178 2.03 -3.21 21.02
N VAL A 179 2.73 -3.48 22.13
CA VAL A 179 3.70 -4.57 22.26
C VAL A 179 3.10 -5.64 23.16
N PHE A 180 3.03 -6.87 22.67
CA PHE A 180 2.44 -8.01 23.35
C PHE A 180 3.50 -8.97 23.86
N SER A 181 3.36 -9.41 25.11
CA SER A 181 4.21 -10.47 25.70
C SER A 181 3.55 -11.82 25.44
N THR A 182 4.14 -12.64 24.56
CA THR A 182 3.55 -13.86 24.02
C THR A 182 4.32 -15.10 24.40
N ASP A 183 3.62 -16.19 24.74
CA ASP A 183 4.21 -17.48 25.01
C ASP A 183 4.46 -18.32 23.76
N PHE A 184 5.56 -18.08 23.09
CA PHE A 184 5.91 -18.86 21.88
C PHE A 184 6.27 -20.33 22.15
N SER A 185 6.43 -20.74 23.42
CA SER A 185 6.59 -22.16 23.74
C SER A 185 5.31 -22.98 23.48
N ASN A 186 4.15 -22.30 23.55
CA ASN A 186 2.88 -22.83 23.11
C ASN A 186 2.50 -22.24 21.75
N VAL A 187 3.05 -22.82 20.68
CA VAL A 187 2.91 -22.34 19.31
C VAL A 187 1.45 -22.12 18.90
N SER A 188 0.57 -23.06 19.26
CA SER A 188 -0.86 -22.98 18.91
C SER A 188 -1.56 -21.81 19.61
N ALA A 189 -1.27 -21.57 20.89
CA ALA A 189 -1.83 -20.45 21.62
C ALA A 189 -1.29 -19.10 21.09
N ALA A 190 0.01 -19.01 20.82
CA ALA A 190 0.63 -17.82 20.24
C ALA A 190 0.03 -17.49 18.85
N GLN A 191 -0.13 -18.48 18.01
CA GLN A 191 -0.77 -18.33 16.70
C GLN A 191 -2.22 -17.83 16.83
N GLN A 192 -2.98 -18.39 17.76
CA GLN A 192 -4.36 -17.97 18.01
C GLN A 192 -4.43 -16.54 18.54
N GLU A 193 -3.53 -16.16 19.46
CA GLU A 193 -3.44 -14.79 20.01
C GLU A 193 -3.20 -13.78 18.90
N ILE A 194 -2.20 -14.00 18.04
CA ILE A 194 -1.86 -13.13 16.93
C ILE A 194 -3.01 -13.03 15.92
N ASN A 195 -3.56 -14.17 15.52
CA ASN A 195 -4.68 -14.22 14.57
C ASN A 195 -5.92 -13.49 15.11
N SER A 196 -6.28 -13.72 16.39
CA SER A 196 -7.42 -13.05 17.03
C SER A 196 -7.22 -11.54 17.14
N HIS A 197 -5.99 -11.09 17.42
CA HIS A 197 -5.67 -9.66 17.41
C HIS A 197 -5.92 -9.04 16.04
N VAL A 198 -5.37 -9.63 14.97
CA VAL A 198 -5.52 -9.12 13.61
C VAL A 198 -6.97 -9.16 13.15
N GLU A 199 -7.68 -10.25 13.41
CA GLU A 199 -9.10 -10.36 13.10
C GLU A 199 -9.92 -9.25 13.76
N LYS A 200 -9.69 -9.00 15.05
CA LYS A 200 -10.34 -7.92 15.80
C LYS A 200 -10.03 -6.54 15.19
N GLN A 201 -8.75 -6.25 14.93
CA GLN A 201 -8.31 -4.95 14.39
C GLN A 201 -8.83 -4.71 12.97
N THR A 202 -8.97 -5.77 12.18
CA THR A 202 -9.49 -5.70 10.82
C THR A 202 -11.00 -5.95 10.72
N LYS A 203 -11.70 -6.00 11.86
CA LYS A 203 -13.16 -6.25 11.95
C LYS A 203 -13.58 -7.52 11.20
N GLY A 204 -12.84 -8.60 11.37
CA GLY A 204 -13.12 -9.89 10.75
C GLY A 204 -12.77 -9.98 9.25
N LYS A 205 -12.04 -9.01 8.71
CA LYS A 205 -11.68 -9.01 7.28
C LYS A 205 -10.44 -9.85 6.97
N ILE A 206 -9.53 -9.97 7.92
CA ILE A 206 -8.35 -10.82 7.83
C ILE A 206 -8.46 -11.85 8.95
N VAL A 207 -8.63 -13.11 8.55
CA VAL A 207 -8.80 -14.24 9.44
C VAL A 207 -7.70 -15.25 9.15
N GLY A 208 -7.08 -15.82 10.19
CA GLY A 208 -6.06 -16.86 10.01
C GLY A 208 -4.80 -16.38 9.29
N LEU A 209 -4.32 -15.19 9.65
CA LEU A 209 -3.11 -14.58 9.08
C LEU A 209 -1.92 -15.55 9.12
N ILE A 210 -1.70 -16.16 10.28
CA ILE A 210 -0.60 -17.09 10.51
C ILE A 210 -1.18 -18.49 10.54
N GLN A 211 -0.67 -19.38 9.69
CA GLN A 211 -1.08 -20.79 9.63
C GLN A 211 0.01 -21.71 10.16
N ASP A 212 1.26 -21.32 10.05
CA ASP A 212 2.40 -22.11 10.50
C ASP A 212 3.44 -21.21 11.19
N LEU A 213 3.49 -21.29 12.51
CA LEU A 213 4.44 -20.58 13.34
C LEU A 213 5.54 -21.55 13.81
N LYS A 214 6.80 -21.20 13.59
CA LYS A 214 7.92 -22.09 13.94
C LYS A 214 8.11 -22.17 15.46
N PRO A 215 8.48 -23.35 16.01
CA PRO A 215 8.69 -23.51 17.46
C PRO A 215 9.80 -22.62 18.07
N ASN A 216 10.72 -22.17 17.26
CA ASN A 216 11.83 -21.28 17.67
C ASN A 216 11.53 -19.79 17.46
N THR A 217 10.28 -19.44 17.24
CA THR A 217 9.86 -18.04 17.11
C THR A 217 10.08 -17.30 18.43
N ILE A 218 10.68 -16.12 18.33
CA ILE A 218 10.96 -15.24 19.49
C ILE A 218 10.19 -13.92 19.34
N THR A 219 10.00 -13.46 18.11
CA THR A 219 9.38 -12.17 17.83
C THR A 219 8.62 -12.22 16.51
N VAL A 220 7.42 -11.68 16.51
CA VAL A 220 6.59 -11.52 15.32
C VAL A 220 6.16 -10.06 15.22
N LEU A 221 6.47 -9.44 14.11
CA LEU A 221 5.93 -8.13 13.73
C LEU A 221 4.80 -8.33 12.72
N VAL A 222 3.64 -7.75 13.01
CA VAL A 222 2.48 -7.80 12.11
C VAL A 222 2.12 -6.41 11.68
N ASN A 223 2.00 -6.23 10.38
CA ASN A 223 1.43 -5.03 9.77
C ASN A 223 0.08 -5.37 9.16
N TYR A 224 -0.91 -4.51 9.34
CA TYR A 224 -2.20 -4.66 8.69
C TYR A 224 -2.69 -3.35 8.11
N LEU A 225 -3.36 -3.47 6.95
CA LEU A 225 -4.09 -2.37 6.33
C LEU A 225 -5.40 -2.89 5.75
N CYS A 226 -6.51 -2.27 6.15
CA CYS A 226 -7.79 -2.46 5.49
C CYS A 226 -8.29 -1.11 4.99
N PHE A 227 -8.54 -1.05 3.70
CA PHE A 227 -8.99 0.13 2.99
C PHE A 227 -10.39 -0.09 2.42
N LYS A 228 -11.32 0.81 2.74
CA LYS A 228 -12.64 0.87 2.15
C LYS A 228 -12.99 2.31 1.88
N ALA A 229 -13.28 2.64 0.63
CA ALA A 229 -13.63 3.99 0.22
C ALA A 229 -14.68 3.98 -0.89
N GLN A 230 -15.38 5.09 -1.02
CA GLN A 230 -16.33 5.34 -2.08
C GLN A 230 -15.68 6.24 -3.14
N TRP A 231 -15.90 5.93 -4.41
CA TRP A 231 -15.48 6.81 -5.50
C TRP A 231 -16.15 8.17 -5.39
N ALA A 232 -15.44 9.24 -5.76
CA ALA A 232 -16.01 10.59 -5.83
C ALA A 232 -17.19 10.64 -6.82
N ASN A 233 -17.04 9.92 -7.95
CA ASN A 233 -18.10 9.68 -8.94
C ASN A 233 -18.38 8.17 -8.95
N PRO A 234 -19.37 7.68 -8.18
CA PRO A 234 -19.70 6.25 -8.12
C PRO A 234 -20.17 5.72 -9.47
N PHE A 235 -19.82 4.47 -9.79
CA PHE A 235 -20.40 3.78 -10.94
C PHE A 235 -21.87 3.45 -10.68
N ASP A 236 -22.69 3.52 -11.74
CA ASP A 236 -24.06 3.06 -11.72
C ASP A 236 -24.07 1.52 -11.79
N PRO A 237 -24.59 0.82 -10.76
CA PRO A 237 -24.59 -0.64 -10.75
C PRO A 237 -25.36 -1.25 -11.92
N SER A 238 -26.37 -0.54 -12.45
CA SER A 238 -27.17 -1.01 -13.60
C SER A 238 -26.38 -1.05 -14.91
N LYS A 239 -25.21 -0.36 -14.97
CA LYS A 239 -24.29 -0.34 -16.10
C LYS A 239 -23.12 -1.29 -15.94
N THR A 240 -23.09 -2.08 -14.86
CA THR A 240 -22.10 -3.13 -14.69
C THR A 240 -22.47 -4.33 -15.54
N GLU A 241 -21.60 -4.69 -16.48
CA GLU A 241 -21.78 -5.87 -17.34
C GLU A 241 -21.21 -7.11 -16.63
N GLU A 242 -22.08 -8.02 -16.23
CA GLU A 242 -21.63 -9.31 -15.68
C GLU A 242 -21.06 -10.20 -16.80
N GLY A 243 -19.93 -10.85 -16.53
CA GLY A 243 -19.32 -11.78 -17.49
C GLY A 243 -18.63 -11.10 -18.69
N SER A 244 -18.14 -9.89 -18.52
CA SER A 244 -17.28 -9.25 -19.54
C SER A 244 -15.91 -9.94 -19.61
N SER A 245 -15.40 -10.12 -20.83
CA SER A 245 -14.10 -10.74 -21.05
C SER A 245 -12.96 -9.80 -20.67
N PHE A 246 -12.08 -10.25 -19.77
CA PHE A 246 -10.88 -9.54 -19.37
C PHE A 246 -9.64 -10.38 -19.73
N LEU A 247 -8.76 -9.80 -20.53
CA LEU A 247 -7.55 -10.45 -20.99
C LEU A 247 -6.44 -10.28 -19.94
N VAL A 248 -6.05 -11.36 -19.30
CA VAL A 248 -4.99 -11.38 -18.26
C VAL A 248 -3.61 -11.37 -18.90
N ASP A 249 -3.41 -12.19 -19.93
CA ASP A 249 -2.20 -12.27 -20.72
C ASP A 249 -2.56 -12.69 -22.17
N LYS A 250 -1.57 -12.91 -23.03
CA LYS A 250 -1.76 -13.25 -24.45
C LYS A 250 -2.65 -14.48 -24.68
N THR A 251 -2.76 -15.35 -23.70
CA THR A 251 -3.42 -16.65 -23.80
C THR A 251 -4.56 -16.84 -22.82
N THR A 252 -4.61 -16.03 -21.77
CA THR A 252 -5.54 -16.18 -20.64
C THR A 252 -6.57 -15.10 -20.62
N THR A 253 -7.84 -15.46 -20.75
CA THR A 253 -8.99 -14.57 -20.63
C THR A 253 -9.87 -15.04 -19.50
N VAL A 254 -10.32 -14.13 -18.64
CA VAL A 254 -11.25 -14.39 -17.54
C VAL A 254 -12.53 -13.58 -17.72
N GLN A 255 -13.63 -14.06 -17.14
CA GLN A 255 -14.89 -13.32 -17.10
C GLN A 255 -14.96 -12.53 -15.80
N VAL A 256 -15.24 -11.24 -15.90
CA VAL A 256 -15.29 -10.34 -14.73
C VAL A 256 -16.52 -9.43 -14.83
N PRO A 257 -17.11 -9.03 -13.70
CA PRO A 257 -18.04 -7.91 -13.67
C PRO A 257 -17.30 -6.63 -14.07
N MET A 258 -17.76 -5.96 -15.12
CA MET A 258 -17.11 -4.76 -15.67
C MET A 258 -17.97 -3.54 -15.42
N MET A 259 -17.49 -2.63 -14.57
CA MET A 259 -18.14 -1.34 -14.30
C MET A 259 -17.85 -0.37 -15.43
N HIS A 260 -18.86 0.40 -15.83
CA HIS A 260 -18.75 1.34 -16.95
C HIS A 260 -19.30 2.72 -16.59
N GLN A 261 -18.56 3.76 -16.95
CA GLN A 261 -19.08 5.13 -16.95
C GLN A 261 -18.27 6.04 -17.89
N MET A 262 -18.94 7.05 -18.42
CA MET A 262 -18.34 8.12 -19.20
C MET A 262 -18.33 9.41 -18.38
N GLU A 263 -17.15 9.91 -18.02
CA GLU A 263 -16.99 11.05 -17.14
C GLU A 263 -15.65 11.77 -17.41
N GLN A 264 -15.44 12.93 -16.81
CA GLN A 264 -14.19 13.67 -16.91
C GLN A 264 -13.17 13.21 -15.84
N TYR A 265 -12.09 12.61 -16.31
CA TYR A 265 -10.99 12.15 -15.47
C TYR A 265 -9.69 12.87 -15.80
N TYR A 266 -8.78 12.94 -14.82
CA TYR A 266 -7.39 13.25 -15.10
C TYR A 266 -6.72 12.04 -15.74
N HIS A 267 -6.19 12.20 -16.94
CA HIS A 267 -5.54 11.11 -17.67
C HIS A 267 -4.35 11.60 -18.47
N LEU A 268 -3.50 10.66 -18.87
CA LEU A 268 -2.27 10.89 -19.63
C LEU A 268 -1.96 9.65 -20.49
N VAL A 269 -1.57 9.86 -21.72
CA VAL A 269 -0.88 8.85 -22.53
C VAL A 269 0.62 9.12 -22.45
N ASP A 270 1.34 8.29 -21.69
CA ASP A 270 2.79 8.37 -21.58
C ASP A 270 3.43 7.59 -22.73
N THR A 271 3.90 8.32 -23.75
CA THR A 271 4.53 7.73 -24.94
C THR A 271 5.93 7.19 -24.69
N GLU A 272 6.61 7.68 -23.66
CA GLU A 272 7.94 7.21 -23.26
C GLU A 272 7.84 5.83 -22.59
N LEU A 273 6.88 5.67 -21.67
CA LEU A 273 6.65 4.41 -20.98
C LEU A 273 5.65 3.49 -21.69
N ASN A 274 5.07 3.95 -22.82
CA ASN A 274 4.05 3.18 -23.54
C ASN A 274 2.89 2.71 -22.66
N CYS A 275 2.34 3.61 -21.84
CA CYS A 275 1.21 3.32 -20.98
C CYS A 275 0.19 4.45 -20.97
N THR A 276 -1.02 4.14 -20.56
CA THR A 276 -2.05 5.14 -20.22
C THR A 276 -2.19 5.19 -18.70
N VAL A 277 -2.21 6.42 -18.15
CA VAL A 277 -2.40 6.68 -16.73
C VAL A 277 -3.72 7.39 -16.53
N LEU A 278 -4.55 6.88 -15.64
CA LEU A 278 -5.82 7.44 -15.25
C LEU A 278 -5.86 7.68 -13.75
N GLN A 279 -6.27 8.88 -13.32
CA GLN A 279 -6.55 9.19 -11.93
C GLN A 279 -8.05 9.10 -11.67
N MET A 280 -8.43 8.32 -10.68
CA MET A 280 -9.77 8.30 -10.10
C MET A 280 -9.72 8.80 -8.66
N ASP A 281 -10.58 9.74 -8.34
CA ASP A 281 -10.65 10.30 -6.99
C ASP A 281 -11.67 9.54 -6.15
N TYR A 282 -11.32 9.29 -4.90
CA TYR A 282 -12.28 8.88 -3.87
C TYR A 282 -12.95 10.10 -3.23
N SER A 283 -14.04 9.89 -2.55
CA SER A 283 -14.88 10.95 -1.98
C SER A 283 -14.21 11.85 -0.94
N LYS A 284 -13.02 11.53 -0.43
CA LYS A 284 -12.29 12.35 0.58
C LYS A 284 -10.78 12.23 0.47
N ASN A 285 -10.17 13.09 -0.31
CA ASN A 285 -8.71 13.31 -0.32
C ASN A 285 -7.86 12.03 -0.52
N ALA A 286 -8.41 11.03 -1.15
CA ALA A 286 -7.71 9.84 -1.60
C ALA A 286 -7.90 9.71 -3.11
N LEU A 287 -6.93 9.15 -3.78
CA LEU A 287 -7.00 8.89 -5.21
C LEU A 287 -6.39 7.53 -5.56
N ALA A 288 -6.85 6.97 -6.67
CA ALA A 288 -6.24 5.81 -7.32
C ALA A 288 -5.60 6.25 -8.63
N LEU A 289 -4.42 5.74 -8.93
CA LEU A 289 -3.83 5.80 -10.27
C LEU A 289 -3.93 4.42 -10.90
N PHE A 290 -4.64 4.36 -12.02
CA PHE A 290 -4.69 3.19 -12.87
C PHE A 290 -3.63 3.37 -13.96
N VAL A 291 -2.74 2.42 -14.06
CA VAL A 291 -1.68 2.41 -15.09
C VAL A 291 -1.94 1.24 -16.00
N LEU A 292 -2.16 1.54 -17.28
CA LEU A 292 -2.46 0.56 -18.31
C LEU A 292 -1.31 0.52 -19.33
N PRO A 293 -0.32 -0.38 -19.16
CA PRO A 293 0.74 -0.58 -20.13
C PRO A 293 0.18 -1.07 -21.46
N LYS A 294 0.81 -0.68 -22.57
CA LYS A 294 0.55 -1.32 -23.87
C LYS A 294 1.01 -2.77 -23.84
N GLU A 295 0.51 -3.56 -24.77
CA GLU A 295 0.89 -4.95 -24.91
C GLU A 295 2.42 -5.14 -24.92
N GLY A 296 2.91 -6.03 -24.06
CA GLY A 296 4.34 -6.35 -23.93
C GLY A 296 5.18 -5.28 -23.21
N GLN A 297 4.55 -4.22 -22.65
CA GLN A 297 5.27 -3.13 -21.98
C GLN A 297 5.18 -3.20 -20.45
N MET A 298 4.61 -4.25 -19.87
CA MET A 298 4.42 -4.37 -18.42
C MET A 298 5.73 -4.25 -17.66
N GLU A 299 6.72 -5.10 -17.97
CA GLU A 299 8.04 -5.11 -17.31
C GLU A 299 8.77 -3.78 -17.47
N TRP A 300 8.63 -3.14 -18.64
CA TRP A 300 9.22 -1.84 -18.90
C TRP A 300 8.62 -0.76 -17.98
N VAL A 301 7.30 -0.73 -17.87
CA VAL A 301 6.60 0.21 -16.99
C VAL A 301 6.95 -0.07 -15.53
N GLU A 302 6.90 -1.30 -15.08
CA GLU A 302 7.23 -1.71 -13.70
C GLU A 302 8.67 -1.33 -13.33
N GLY A 303 9.63 -1.56 -14.24
CA GLY A 303 11.02 -1.17 -14.06
C GLY A 303 11.23 0.34 -13.92
N ALA A 304 10.42 1.14 -14.63
CA ALA A 304 10.50 2.60 -14.63
C ALA A 304 9.74 3.28 -13.48
N MET A 305 8.96 2.52 -12.69
CA MET A 305 8.18 3.08 -11.58
C MET A 305 9.09 3.59 -10.46
N SER A 306 8.89 4.86 -10.09
CA SER A 306 9.65 5.55 -9.06
C SER A 306 8.89 6.78 -8.57
N SER A 307 9.37 7.40 -7.51
CA SER A 307 8.85 8.70 -7.05
C SER A 307 8.96 9.78 -8.13
N LYS A 308 9.99 9.72 -8.99
CA LYS A 308 10.18 10.63 -10.12
C LYS A 308 9.10 10.44 -11.19
N THR A 309 8.76 9.19 -11.49
CA THR A 309 7.70 8.82 -12.45
C THR A 309 6.35 9.33 -11.96
N LEU A 310 6.02 9.15 -10.69
CA LEU A 310 4.79 9.70 -10.10
C LEU A 310 4.74 11.24 -10.18
N LYS A 311 5.85 11.93 -9.88
CA LYS A 311 5.95 13.39 -10.00
C LYS A 311 5.78 13.87 -11.45
N LYS A 312 6.37 13.14 -12.43
CA LYS A 312 6.18 13.38 -13.85
C LYS A 312 4.70 13.30 -14.23
N TRP A 313 4.05 12.19 -13.87
CA TRP A 313 2.64 11.98 -14.20
C TRP A 313 1.73 13.01 -13.55
N ASN A 314 1.93 13.34 -12.28
CA ASN A 314 1.14 14.36 -11.58
C ASN A 314 1.18 15.74 -12.28
N ARG A 315 2.30 16.11 -12.90
CA ARG A 315 2.43 17.35 -13.67
C ARG A 315 1.78 17.29 -15.05
N LEU A 316 1.75 16.11 -15.66
CA LEU A 316 1.31 15.90 -17.03
C LEU A 316 -0.16 15.49 -17.16
N LEU A 317 -0.77 14.95 -16.11
CA LEU A 317 -2.20 14.60 -16.10
C LEU A 317 -3.07 15.81 -16.47
N ARG A 318 -4.03 15.61 -17.37
CA ARG A 318 -4.99 16.63 -17.82
C ARG A 318 -6.40 16.07 -17.74
N LYS A 319 -7.35 16.93 -17.38
CA LYS A 319 -8.76 16.58 -17.29
C LYS A 319 -9.37 16.50 -18.68
N GLY A 320 -10.10 15.43 -18.97
CA GLY A 320 -10.77 15.20 -20.24
C GLY A 320 -11.81 14.10 -20.13
N TRP A 321 -12.70 14.02 -21.11
CA TRP A 321 -13.72 12.99 -21.19
C TRP A 321 -13.09 11.63 -21.47
N VAL A 322 -13.47 10.64 -20.68
CA VAL A 322 -13.00 9.25 -20.77
C VAL A 322 -14.19 8.32 -20.70
N ASP A 323 -14.27 7.41 -21.65
CA ASP A 323 -15.18 6.28 -21.63
C ASP A 323 -14.45 5.12 -20.90
N LEU A 324 -14.82 4.92 -19.62
CA LEU A 324 -14.04 4.14 -18.67
C LEU A 324 -14.72 2.81 -18.36
N PHE A 325 -13.96 1.73 -18.51
CA PHE A 325 -14.33 0.38 -18.11
C PHE A 325 -13.33 -0.13 -17.08
N VAL A 326 -13.80 -0.53 -15.90
CA VAL A 326 -12.97 -1.03 -14.79
C VAL A 326 -13.57 -2.32 -14.26
N PRO A 327 -12.79 -3.40 -14.16
CA PRO A 327 -13.24 -4.61 -13.47
C PRO A 327 -13.62 -4.29 -12.02
N LYS A 328 -14.72 -4.87 -11.54
CA LYS A 328 -15.07 -4.81 -10.12
C LYS A 328 -14.14 -5.75 -9.36
N PHE A 329 -13.40 -5.23 -8.39
CA PHE A 329 -12.41 -6.02 -7.68
C PHE A 329 -12.49 -5.86 -6.16
N SER A 330 -12.15 -6.94 -5.47
CA SER A 330 -11.87 -6.96 -4.03
C SER A 330 -10.63 -7.81 -3.83
N ILE A 331 -9.60 -7.24 -3.22
CA ILE A 331 -8.31 -7.90 -3.09
C ILE A 331 -7.91 -7.96 -1.63
N SER A 332 -7.40 -9.12 -1.21
CA SER A 332 -6.70 -9.31 0.04
C SER A 332 -5.43 -10.09 -0.21
N ALA A 333 -4.37 -9.74 0.51
CA ALA A 333 -3.11 -10.45 0.40
C ALA A 333 -2.41 -10.49 1.75
N THR A 334 -1.62 -11.52 1.95
CA THR A 334 -0.80 -11.75 3.14
C THR A 334 0.58 -12.23 2.71
N TYR A 335 1.61 -11.66 3.29
CA TYR A 335 3.00 -11.98 2.97
C TYR A 335 3.82 -12.16 4.26
N ASP A 336 4.68 -13.17 4.30
CA ASP A 336 5.86 -13.14 5.18
C ASP A 336 6.97 -12.39 4.44
N LEU A 337 7.40 -11.29 5.00
CA LEU A 337 8.36 -10.38 4.37
C LEU A 337 9.81 -10.74 4.64
N GLY A 338 10.10 -11.72 5.51
CA GLY A 338 11.45 -12.03 5.95
C GLY A 338 12.43 -12.17 4.80
N ASP A 339 12.20 -13.10 3.88
CA ASP A 339 13.10 -13.36 2.74
C ASP A 339 13.23 -12.18 1.78
N ILE A 340 12.16 -11.42 1.59
CA ILE A 340 12.15 -10.25 0.73
C ILE A 340 12.99 -9.13 1.32
N LEU A 341 12.86 -8.88 2.62
CA LEU A 341 13.62 -7.85 3.33
C LEU A 341 15.11 -8.19 3.41
N LEU A 342 15.45 -9.47 3.58
CA LEU A 342 16.83 -9.96 3.48
C LEU A 342 17.45 -9.59 2.12
N LYS A 343 16.71 -9.81 1.01
CA LYS A 343 17.14 -9.46 -0.34
C LYS A 343 17.19 -7.95 -0.60
N MET A 344 16.50 -7.16 0.22
CA MET A 344 16.55 -5.69 0.20
C MET A 344 17.69 -5.12 1.09
N GLY A 345 18.52 -5.97 1.72
CA GLY A 345 19.66 -5.56 2.52
C GLY A 345 19.38 -5.42 4.01
N ILE A 346 18.16 -5.71 4.48
CA ILE A 346 17.82 -5.74 5.91
C ILE A 346 18.11 -7.15 6.43
N GLN A 347 19.35 -7.44 6.79
CA GLN A 347 19.80 -8.79 7.12
C GLN A 347 19.96 -8.99 8.64
N ASP A 348 20.65 -8.08 9.30
CA ASP A 348 21.01 -8.22 10.72
C ASP A 348 19.78 -8.38 11.60
N ALA A 349 18.68 -7.69 11.31
CA ALA A 349 17.45 -7.77 12.09
C ALA A 349 16.88 -9.20 12.24
N PHE A 350 17.18 -10.07 11.27
CA PHE A 350 16.71 -11.46 11.21
C PHE A 350 17.78 -12.48 11.62
N ALA A 351 19.00 -12.03 11.89
CA ALA A 351 20.16 -12.88 12.18
C ALA A 351 20.48 -12.95 13.68
N ASP A 352 21.31 -13.90 14.07
CA ASP A 352 21.68 -14.10 15.46
C ASP A 352 22.59 -12.96 16.03
N ASN A 353 23.17 -12.15 15.15
CA ASN A 353 23.97 -10.96 15.49
C ASN A 353 23.12 -9.69 15.56
N ALA A 354 21.80 -9.78 15.53
CA ALA A 354 20.90 -8.63 15.66
C ALA A 354 21.16 -7.87 16.97
N ASP A 355 21.31 -6.55 16.85
CA ASP A 355 21.47 -5.66 17.99
C ASP A 355 20.17 -4.92 18.29
N PHE A 356 19.37 -5.48 19.18
CA PHE A 356 18.14 -4.89 19.71
C PHE A 356 18.29 -4.43 21.17
N SER A 357 19.47 -3.97 21.54
CA SER A 357 19.78 -3.49 22.91
C SER A 357 18.98 -2.23 23.30
N GLY A 358 18.39 -1.53 22.34
CA GLY A 358 17.43 -0.45 22.57
C GLY A 358 16.01 -0.94 22.89
N LEU A 359 15.68 -2.21 22.57
CA LEU A 359 14.40 -2.82 22.90
C LEU A 359 14.45 -3.57 24.23
N THR A 360 15.48 -4.38 24.45
CA THR A 360 15.65 -5.19 25.67
C THR A 360 17.12 -5.30 26.06
N LYS A 361 17.38 -5.56 27.35
CA LYS A 361 18.71 -5.91 27.83
C LYS A 361 19.03 -7.40 27.69
N ASP A 362 18.02 -8.21 27.38
CA ASP A 362 18.20 -9.64 27.16
C ASP A 362 18.87 -9.87 25.80
N ASN A 363 19.76 -10.88 25.75
CA ASN A 363 20.46 -11.23 24.51
C ASN A 363 19.64 -12.16 23.63
N GLY A 364 19.99 -12.19 22.34
CA GLY A 364 19.43 -13.15 21.37
C GLY A 364 18.08 -12.77 20.80
N LEU A 365 17.64 -11.52 20.96
CA LEU A 365 16.46 -11.03 20.28
C LEU A 365 16.75 -10.79 18.80
N LYS A 366 15.96 -11.39 17.95
CA LYS A 366 15.90 -11.13 16.50
C LYS A 366 14.48 -11.22 16.02
N VAL A 367 14.18 -10.64 14.87
CA VAL A 367 12.87 -10.78 14.22
C VAL A 367 12.76 -12.19 13.64
N SER A 368 11.79 -12.96 14.10
CA SER A 368 11.55 -14.31 13.56
C SER A 368 10.70 -14.26 12.30
N ASN A 369 9.62 -13.47 12.31
CA ASN A 369 8.75 -13.28 11.17
C ASN A 369 8.26 -11.83 11.12
N MET A 370 8.03 -11.33 9.91
CA MET A 370 7.35 -10.08 9.67
C MET A 370 6.22 -10.31 8.66
N PHE A 371 4.99 -10.25 9.15
CA PHE A 371 3.81 -10.42 8.31
C PHE A 371 3.22 -9.07 7.90
N ALA A 372 2.87 -8.95 6.62
CA ALA A 372 2.10 -7.84 6.10
C ALA A 372 0.80 -8.37 5.50
N CYS A 373 -0.32 -7.84 5.97
CA CYS A 373 -1.62 -8.17 5.43
C CYS A 373 -2.39 -6.93 5.01
N SER A 374 -3.02 -7.01 3.86
CA SER A 374 -3.76 -5.89 3.29
C SER A 374 -5.09 -6.37 2.73
N CYS A 375 -6.14 -5.57 2.91
CA CYS A 375 -7.43 -5.81 2.28
C CYS A 375 -8.02 -4.51 1.73
N THR A 376 -8.67 -4.62 0.56
CA THR A 376 -9.47 -3.52 0.01
C THR A 376 -10.85 -4.02 -0.38
N ARG A 377 -11.84 -3.12 -0.26
CA ARG A 377 -13.20 -3.35 -0.71
C ARG A 377 -13.80 -2.06 -1.23
N SER A 378 -14.30 -2.08 -2.46
CA SER A 378 -15.14 -0.99 -2.99
C SER A 378 -16.53 -1.06 -2.34
N ARG A 379 -17.12 0.09 -1.95
CA ARG A 379 -18.48 0.13 -1.37
C ARG A 379 -19.55 -0.36 -2.34
N GLU A 380 -19.31 -0.31 -3.62
CA GLU A 380 -20.22 -0.83 -4.65
C GLU A 380 -20.31 -2.37 -4.64
N CYS A 381 -19.44 -3.07 -3.90
CA CYS A 381 -19.51 -4.52 -3.69
C CYS A 381 -20.50 -4.96 -2.58
N GLU A 382 -21.25 -4.07 -1.94
CA GLU A 382 -22.11 -4.41 -0.79
C GLU A 382 -23.50 -4.96 -1.13
N THR A 383 -23.84 -5.24 -2.36
CA THR A 383 -25.03 -6.06 -2.64
C THR A 383 -24.73 -7.52 -2.37
N ASN A 384 -25.36 -8.06 -1.32
CA ASN A 384 -25.41 -9.44 -0.83
C ASN A 384 -25.05 -10.53 -1.84
N SER A 385 -23.80 -10.74 -2.12
CA SER A 385 -23.32 -11.99 -2.71
C SER A 385 -21.93 -12.31 -2.13
N ARG A 386 -21.77 -13.50 -1.63
CA ARG A 386 -20.46 -14.12 -1.39
C ARG A 386 -19.70 -14.01 -2.71
N ALA A 387 -18.85 -13.00 -2.84
CA ALA A 387 -17.96 -12.90 -3.98
C ALA A 387 -16.96 -14.05 -3.87
N GLU A 388 -17.12 -15.04 -4.71
CA GLU A 388 -16.07 -16.00 -5.01
C GLU A 388 -14.84 -15.19 -5.46
N THR A 389 -13.70 -15.53 -4.90
CA THR A 389 -12.39 -14.99 -5.24
C THR A 389 -12.13 -15.24 -6.72
N ALA A 390 -12.47 -14.29 -7.57
CA ALA A 390 -11.99 -14.31 -8.94
C ALA A 390 -10.46 -14.11 -8.89
N THR A 391 -9.72 -15.14 -9.18
CA THR A 391 -8.26 -15.13 -9.38
C THR A 391 -7.94 -14.38 -10.68
N THR A 392 -8.22 -13.09 -10.70
CA THR A 392 -7.80 -12.23 -11.81
C THR A 392 -6.43 -11.69 -11.46
N LYS A 393 -5.41 -11.97 -12.26
CA LYS A 393 -4.09 -11.35 -12.15
C LYS A 393 -4.23 -9.83 -12.31
N THR A 394 -4.47 -9.14 -11.21
CA THR A 394 -4.51 -7.69 -11.16
C THR A 394 -3.39 -7.25 -10.23
N TYR A 395 -2.32 -6.71 -10.78
CA TYR A 395 -1.23 -6.16 -9.99
C TYR A 395 -1.70 -4.86 -9.37
N SER A 396 -1.85 -4.83 -8.05
CA SER A 396 -2.32 -3.66 -7.32
C SER A 396 -1.30 -3.25 -6.28
N LEU A 397 -0.74 -2.05 -6.45
CA LEU A 397 0.10 -1.40 -5.45
C LEU A 397 -0.73 -0.33 -4.75
N VAL A 398 -0.91 -0.45 -3.44
CA VAL A 398 -1.51 0.61 -2.62
C VAL A 398 -0.41 1.52 -2.13
N HIS A 399 -0.37 2.74 -2.62
CA HIS A 399 0.59 3.75 -2.22
C HIS A 399 -0.11 4.99 -1.70
N ILE A 400 0.34 5.50 -0.56
CA ILE A 400 -0.18 6.73 0.04
C ILE A 400 0.76 7.86 -0.31
N TRP A 401 0.25 8.87 -1.03
CA TRP A 401 0.97 10.07 -1.40
C TRP A 401 0.28 11.31 -0.88
N GLN A 402 1.03 12.18 -0.23
CA GLN A 402 0.54 13.47 0.26
C GLN A 402 0.89 14.58 -0.72
N ARG A 403 -0.12 15.25 -1.25
CA ARG A 403 0.06 16.44 -2.09
C ARG A 403 0.38 17.64 -1.17
N GLY A 404 1.62 18.04 -1.11
CA GLY A 404 1.97 19.34 -0.55
C GLY A 404 1.37 20.45 -1.41
N GLY A 405 0.54 21.28 -0.85
CA GLY A 405 0.02 22.47 -1.54
C GLY A 405 1.19 23.37 -1.91
N ALA A 406 1.36 23.62 -3.21
CA ALA A 406 2.17 24.75 -3.65
C ALA A 406 1.37 26.01 -3.32
N ALA A 407 1.83 26.77 -2.34
CA ALA A 407 1.41 28.15 -2.18
C ALA A 407 1.90 28.95 -3.41
N GLN A 408 0.96 29.54 -4.13
CA GLN A 408 1.25 30.72 -4.94
C GLN A 408 1.44 31.92 -4.04
#